data_3e2ceb5ed4d2da1d670b0cf93214caab
#
_entry.id   3e2ceb5ed4d2da1d670b0cf93214caab
#
_cell.length_a   1.000
_cell.length_b   1.000
_cell.length_c   1.000
_cell.angle_alpha   90.00
_cell.angle_beta   90.00
_cell.angle_gamma   90.00
#
_symmetry.space_group_name_H-M   'P 1'
#
loop_
_entity.id
_entity.type
_entity.pdbx_description
1 polymer ?
#
loop_
_entity_poly.entity_id
_entity_poly.type
_entity_poly.pdbx_seq_one_letter_code
_entity_poly.pdbx_strand_id
1 'polypeptide(L)'
;MKKLIQESLEKEPIDVKITLNTGKSFSREIFNKELLKLYKKLQDEGFFKISIIRESFPRTDLLGNFKGMGTREFYYFSLTEKSKDYILETKRDKYSKEEVYINIIRTYTAELEKVTDIHIIPQTNTAEATATFIKKNKTPFFILEGDQTESFTQTVTFVKTEDEGWKIMDKYWKIIRLVY
;
A
#
# COMPACT_ATOMS: atom_id res chain seq x y z
N MET A 1 26.95 6.63 9.39
CA MET A 1 25.49 6.51 9.20
C MET A 1 25.08 6.09 7.80
N LYS A 2 25.53 6.76 6.71
CA LYS A 2 25.21 6.30 5.34
C LYS A 2 25.53 4.83 5.12
N LYS A 3 26.71 4.36 5.50
CA LYS A 3 27.16 2.97 5.39
C LYS A 3 26.22 2.00 6.13
N LEU A 4 25.78 2.34 7.35
CA LEU A 4 24.86 1.52 8.13
C LEU A 4 23.49 1.36 7.45
N ILE A 5 22.97 2.45 6.85
CA ILE A 5 21.72 2.38 6.07
C ILE A 5 21.93 1.50 4.84
N GLN A 6 23.02 1.65 4.10
CA GLN A 6 23.33 0.84 2.93
C GLN A 6 23.44 -0.66 3.28
N GLU A 7 24.23 -1.01 4.29
CA GLU A 7 24.35 -2.40 4.77
C GLU A 7 23.02 -3.00 5.22
N SER A 8 22.16 -2.17 5.83
CA SER A 8 20.80 -2.60 6.20
C SER A 8 19.90 -2.84 4.99
N LEU A 9 20.05 -2.04 3.92
CA LEU A 9 19.32 -2.21 2.67
C LEU A 9 19.82 -3.39 1.83
N GLU A 10 21.12 -3.68 1.85
CA GLU A 10 21.69 -4.85 1.20
C GLU A 10 21.16 -6.15 1.80
N LYS A 11 20.98 -6.18 3.13
CA LYS A 11 20.41 -7.35 3.83
C LYS A 11 18.91 -7.49 3.57
N GLU A 12 18.20 -6.39 3.54
CA GLU A 12 16.74 -6.34 3.40
C GLU A 12 16.34 -5.07 2.65
N PRO A 13 16.13 -5.14 1.33
CA PRO A 13 15.66 -4.02 0.52
C PRO A 13 14.30 -3.48 0.99
N ILE A 14 14.05 -2.20 0.76
CA ILE A 14 12.73 -1.61 1.02
C ILE A 14 11.82 -1.90 -0.18
N ASP A 15 10.89 -2.83 0.01
CA ASP A 15 9.75 -3.01 -0.89
C ASP A 15 8.57 -2.19 -0.40
N VAL A 16 8.17 -1.18 -1.15
CA VAL A 16 6.99 -0.39 -0.83
C VAL A 16 5.75 -1.09 -1.35
N LYS A 17 4.72 -1.13 -0.50
CA LYS A 17 3.56 -2.00 -0.69
C LYS A 17 2.28 -1.23 -0.43
N ILE A 18 1.26 -1.53 -1.22
CA ILE A 18 -0.12 -1.09 -0.95
C ILE A 18 -0.98 -2.28 -0.55
N THR A 19 -2.08 -1.97 0.11
CA THR A 19 -3.16 -2.93 0.35
C THR A 19 -4.28 -2.68 -0.65
N LEU A 20 -4.64 -3.69 -1.43
CA LEU A 20 -5.68 -3.64 -2.43
C LEU A 20 -6.76 -4.68 -2.15
N ASN A 21 -8.00 -4.23 -1.95
CA ASN A 21 -9.12 -5.13 -1.77
C ASN A 21 -9.69 -5.54 -3.13
N THR A 22 -9.93 -6.85 -3.29
CA THR A 22 -10.61 -7.44 -4.44
C THR A 22 -11.83 -8.24 -3.99
N GLY A 23 -12.70 -8.61 -4.94
CA GLY A 23 -14.00 -9.19 -4.67
C GLY A 23 -15.11 -8.16 -4.81
N LYS A 24 -16.22 -8.36 -4.10
CA LYS A 24 -17.37 -7.46 -4.14
C LYS A 24 -17.05 -6.14 -3.41
N SER A 25 -17.28 -5.01 -4.07
CA SER A 25 -17.04 -3.68 -3.52
C SER A 25 -18.30 -3.13 -2.83
N PHE A 26 -18.20 -1.87 -2.40
CA PHE A 26 -19.36 -1.06 -2.06
C PHE A 26 -20.30 -0.87 -3.27
N SER A 27 -21.55 -0.43 -3.01
CA SER A 27 -22.49 -0.07 -4.06
C SER A 27 -21.83 0.87 -5.07
N ARG A 28 -22.12 0.67 -6.36
CA ARG A 28 -21.58 1.47 -7.46
C ARG A 28 -21.81 2.97 -7.29
N GLU A 29 -22.91 3.36 -6.65
CA GLU A 29 -23.28 4.75 -6.42
C GLU A 29 -22.35 5.50 -5.46
N ILE A 30 -21.79 4.77 -4.48
CA ILE A 30 -20.92 5.35 -3.44
C ILE A 30 -19.42 5.03 -3.65
N PHE A 31 -19.08 4.29 -4.70
CA PHE A 31 -17.67 3.93 -4.95
C PHE A 31 -16.87 5.17 -5.39
N ASN A 32 -15.66 5.29 -4.90
CA ASN A 32 -14.77 6.41 -5.22
C ASN A 32 -14.45 6.46 -6.72
N LYS A 33 -14.88 7.54 -7.38
CA LYS A 33 -14.76 7.73 -8.83
C LYS A 33 -13.30 7.88 -9.28
N GLU A 34 -12.45 8.52 -8.47
CA GLU A 34 -11.03 8.71 -8.82
C GLU A 34 -10.28 7.37 -8.74
N LEU A 35 -10.53 6.60 -7.68
CA LEU A 35 -9.98 5.26 -7.56
C LEU A 35 -10.44 4.34 -8.72
N LEU A 36 -11.71 4.47 -9.14
CA LEU A 36 -12.22 3.72 -10.28
C LEU A 36 -11.50 4.07 -11.58
N LYS A 37 -11.10 5.32 -11.79
CA LYS A 37 -10.31 5.72 -12.97
C LYS A 37 -8.94 5.02 -12.97
N LEU A 38 -8.29 4.92 -11.81
CA LEU A 38 -7.01 4.22 -11.68
C LEU A 38 -7.17 2.71 -11.95
N TYR A 39 -8.23 2.10 -11.40
CA TYR A 39 -8.53 0.69 -11.65
C TYR A 39 -8.83 0.41 -13.13
N LYS A 40 -9.50 1.33 -13.84
CA LYS A 40 -9.72 1.21 -15.28
C LYS A 40 -8.40 1.24 -16.07
N LYS A 41 -7.44 2.10 -15.69
CA LYS A 41 -6.11 2.10 -16.33
C LYS A 41 -5.41 0.74 -16.15
N LEU A 42 -5.44 0.18 -14.93
CA LEU A 42 -4.90 -1.15 -14.67
C LEU A 42 -5.64 -2.24 -15.45
N GLN A 43 -6.95 -2.08 -15.68
CA GLN A 43 -7.72 -2.99 -16.53
C GLN A 43 -7.31 -2.89 -17.99
N ASP A 44 -7.15 -1.68 -18.52
CA ASP A 44 -6.73 -1.44 -19.91
C ASP A 44 -5.34 -2.03 -20.18
N GLU A 45 -4.48 -2.02 -19.16
CA GLU A 45 -3.16 -2.65 -19.21
C GLU A 45 -3.19 -4.16 -18.92
N GLY A 46 -4.35 -4.72 -18.59
CA GLY A 46 -4.58 -6.15 -18.38
C GLY A 46 -4.16 -6.70 -17.02
N PHE A 47 -3.90 -5.85 -16.02
CA PHE A 47 -3.56 -6.26 -14.65
C PHE A 47 -4.78 -6.44 -13.75
N PHE A 48 -5.91 -5.85 -14.11
CA PHE A 48 -7.10 -5.80 -13.30
C PHE A 48 -8.34 -6.13 -14.12
N LYS A 49 -9.35 -6.70 -13.50
CA LYS A 49 -10.65 -6.95 -14.13
C LYS A 49 -11.75 -6.32 -13.29
N ILE A 50 -12.61 -5.56 -13.92
CA ILE A 50 -13.76 -4.91 -13.31
C ILE A 50 -15.01 -5.51 -13.95
N SER A 51 -15.92 -6.03 -13.14
CA SER A 51 -17.25 -6.47 -13.58
C SER A 51 -18.31 -5.83 -12.71
N ILE A 52 -19.56 -5.86 -13.19
CA ILE A 52 -20.71 -5.32 -12.46
C ILE A 52 -21.61 -6.49 -12.09
N ILE A 53 -21.92 -6.59 -10.80
CA ILE A 53 -22.87 -7.57 -10.26
C ILE A 53 -24.14 -6.81 -9.92
N ARG A 54 -25.30 -7.40 -10.30
CA ARG A 54 -26.63 -6.90 -9.94
C ARG A 54 -27.25 -7.83 -8.90
N GLU A 55 -27.70 -7.23 -7.81
CA GLU A 55 -28.39 -7.96 -6.76
C GLU A 55 -29.77 -7.36 -6.52
N SER A 56 -30.76 -8.26 -6.40
CA SER A 56 -32.11 -7.89 -6.02
C SER A 56 -32.25 -7.90 -4.50
N PHE A 57 -32.93 -6.94 -3.94
CA PHE A 57 -33.21 -6.86 -2.51
C PHE A 57 -34.65 -6.46 -2.26
N PRO A 58 -35.28 -6.95 -1.17
CA PRO A 58 -36.61 -6.52 -0.80
C PRO A 58 -36.60 -5.05 -0.36
N ARG A 59 -37.48 -4.25 -0.95
CA ARG A 59 -37.75 -2.88 -0.51
C ARG A 59 -38.85 -2.89 0.55
N THR A 60 -38.63 -2.21 1.66
CA THR A 60 -39.62 -2.04 2.72
C THR A 60 -39.89 -0.56 2.98
N ASP A 61 -41.08 -0.22 3.45
CA ASP A 61 -41.36 1.11 3.99
C ASP A 61 -40.79 1.27 5.41
N LEU A 62 -40.99 2.44 6.01
CA LEU A 62 -40.54 2.77 7.36
C LEU A 62 -41.15 1.86 8.45
N LEU A 63 -42.25 1.18 8.15
CA LEU A 63 -42.92 0.25 9.05
C LEU A 63 -42.52 -1.21 8.79
N GLY A 64 -41.61 -1.46 7.84
CA GLY A 64 -41.15 -2.79 7.48
C GLY A 64 -42.02 -3.54 6.47
N ASN A 65 -43.08 -2.90 5.93
CA ASN A 65 -43.96 -3.54 4.94
C ASN A 65 -43.28 -3.66 3.59
N PHE A 66 -43.43 -4.82 2.94
CA PHE A 66 -42.84 -5.09 1.63
C PHE A 66 -43.42 -4.16 0.54
N LYS A 67 -42.53 -3.51 -0.22
CA LYS A 67 -42.86 -2.58 -1.33
C LYS A 67 -42.31 -3.06 -2.69
N GLY A 68 -42.03 -4.34 -2.82
CA GLY A 68 -41.48 -4.92 -4.03
C GLY A 68 -40.00 -5.16 -3.97
N MET A 69 -39.41 -5.52 -5.11
CA MET A 69 -37.95 -5.77 -5.24
C MET A 69 -37.25 -4.52 -5.80
N GLY A 70 -36.13 -4.20 -5.24
CA GLY A 70 -35.16 -3.24 -5.78
C GLY A 70 -33.95 -3.95 -6.36
N THR A 71 -33.18 -3.24 -7.18
CA THR A 71 -31.91 -3.74 -7.72
C THR A 71 -30.81 -2.79 -7.33
N ARG A 72 -29.68 -3.32 -6.89
CA ARG A 72 -28.47 -2.57 -6.60
C ARG A 72 -27.31 -3.16 -7.39
N GLU A 73 -26.46 -2.28 -7.92
CA GLU A 73 -25.24 -2.66 -8.65
C GLU A 73 -24.03 -2.50 -7.75
N PHE A 74 -23.09 -3.45 -7.85
CA PHE A 74 -21.80 -3.46 -7.18
C PHE A 74 -20.71 -3.67 -8.22
N TYR A 75 -19.53 -3.10 -7.98
CA TYR A 75 -18.35 -3.53 -8.69
C TYR A 75 -17.82 -4.81 -8.08
N TYR A 76 -17.34 -5.71 -8.93
CA TYR A 76 -16.54 -6.85 -8.55
C TYR A 76 -15.16 -6.71 -9.17
N PHE A 77 -14.15 -6.71 -8.33
CA PHE A 77 -12.77 -6.50 -8.69
C PHE A 77 -11.98 -7.79 -8.59
N SER A 78 -11.12 -8.06 -9.57
CA SER A 78 -10.18 -9.16 -9.49
C SER A 78 -8.85 -8.80 -10.13
N LEU A 79 -7.77 -9.36 -9.59
CA LEU A 79 -6.45 -9.34 -10.19
C LEU A 79 -6.38 -10.42 -11.27
N THR A 80 -5.60 -10.19 -12.31
CA THR A 80 -5.40 -11.15 -13.41
C THR A 80 -4.13 -11.97 -13.19
N GLU A 81 -3.90 -12.99 -14.01
CA GLU A 81 -2.65 -13.75 -14.02
C GLU A 81 -1.42 -12.86 -14.20
N LYS A 82 -1.53 -11.80 -15.00
CA LYS A 82 -0.46 -10.82 -15.24
C LYS A 82 -0.03 -10.06 -13.99
N SER A 83 -0.87 -10.02 -12.96
CA SER A 83 -0.58 -9.36 -11.69
C SER A 83 0.20 -10.20 -10.71
N LYS A 84 0.33 -11.51 -10.93
CA LYS A 84 0.89 -12.47 -9.94
C LYS A 84 2.27 -12.10 -9.45
N ASP A 85 3.14 -11.63 -10.34
CA ASP A 85 4.55 -11.30 -10.00
C ASP A 85 4.68 -10.11 -9.03
N TYR A 86 3.61 -9.35 -8.86
CA TYR A 86 3.56 -8.17 -7.99
C TYR A 86 2.83 -8.43 -6.68
N ILE A 87 2.07 -9.53 -6.57
CA ILE A 87 1.32 -9.90 -5.38
C ILE A 87 2.25 -10.61 -4.39
N LEU A 88 2.44 -10.02 -3.23
CA LEU A 88 3.28 -10.57 -2.17
C LEU A 88 2.49 -11.48 -1.23
N GLU A 89 1.22 -11.15 -1.01
CA GLU A 89 0.33 -11.89 -0.14
C GLU A 89 -1.13 -11.66 -0.53
N THR A 90 -1.95 -12.70 -0.41
CA THR A 90 -3.41 -12.62 -0.52
C THR A 90 -4.05 -13.29 0.68
N LYS A 91 -4.94 -12.58 1.36
CA LYS A 91 -5.73 -13.09 2.49
C LYS A 91 -7.21 -12.87 2.23
N ARG A 92 -8.04 -13.83 2.61
CA ARG A 92 -9.49 -13.59 2.68
C ARG A 92 -9.79 -12.66 3.85
N ASP A 93 -10.62 -11.65 3.61
CA ASP A 93 -11.14 -10.81 4.69
C ASP A 93 -12.12 -11.61 5.56
N LYS A 94 -11.71 -11.90 6.80
CA LYS A 94 -12.49 -12.68 7.75
C LYS A 94 -13.71 -11.93 8.31
N TYR A 95 -13.72 -10.61 8.19
CA TYR A 95 -14.77 -9.74 8.70
C TYR A 95 -15.84 -9.45 7.65
N SER A 96 -15.53 -9.70 6.38
CA SER A 96 -16.51 -9.58 5.31
C SER A 96 -17.39 -10.83 5.21
N LYS A 97 -18.72 -10.64 5.12
CA LYS A 97 -19.66 -11.71 4.78
C LYS A 97 -19.54 -12.12 3.30
N GLU A 98 -19.03 -11.25 2.47
CA GLU A 98 -18.82 -11.44 1.04
C GLU A 98 -17.44 -12.02 0.75
N GLU A 99 -17.23 -12.49 -0.47
CA GLU A 99 -15.90 -12.89 -0.94
C GLU A 99 -15.05 -11.65 -1.23
N VAL A 100 -14.38 -11.17 -0.19
CA VAL A 100 -13.41 -10.07 -0.27
C VAL A 100 -12.04 -10.60 0.08
N TYR A 101 -11.05 -10.21 -0.71
CA TYR A 101 -9.65 -10.58 -0.51
C TYR A 101 -8.81 -9.32 -0.33
N ILE A 102 -7.92 -9.36 0.65
CA ILE A 102 -6.92 -8.34 0.94
C ILE A 102 -5.62 -8.78 0.27
N ASN A 103 -5.15 -8.01 -0.70
CA ASN A 103 -3.92 -8.28 -1.43
C ASN A 103 -2.85 -7.28 -1.03
N ILE A 104 -1.67 -7.76 -0.66
CA ILE A 104 -0.48 -6.94 -0.45
C ILE A 104 0.30 -6.94 -1.75
N ILE A 105 0.43 -5.78 -2.38
CA ILE A 105 1.01 -5.63 -3.72
C ILE A 105 2.21 -4.71 -3.64
N ARG A 106 3.32 -5.11 -4.25
CA ARG A 106 4.51 -4.27 -4.40
C ARG A 106 4.25 -3.17 -5.42
N THR A 107 4.58 -1.94 -5.06
CA THR A 107 4.46 -0.77 -5.95
C THR A 107 5.80 -0.33 -6.51
N TYR A 108 6.85 -0.32 -5.70
CA TYR A 108 8.21 -0.01 -6.11
C TYR A 108 9.23 -0.51 -5.07
N THR A 109 10.51 -0.43 -5.41
CA THR A 109 11.62 -0.58 -4.46
C THR A 109 12.24 0.78 -4.16
N ALA A 110 12.80 0.96 -2.97
CA ALA A 110 13.47 2.20 -2.59
C ALA A 110 14.98 2.00 -2.50
N GLU A 111 15.74 2.88 -3.15
CA GLU A 111 17.20 2.91 -3.15
C GLU A 111 17.71 4.17 -2.49
N LEU A 112 18.69 4.05 -1.59
CA LEU A 112 19.27 5.18 -0.89
C LEU A 112 20.06 6.08 -1.86
N GLU A 113 19.67 7.34 -1.98
CA GLU A 113 20.40 8.35 -2.74
C GLU A 113 21.46 9.04 -1.86
N LYS A 114 21.00 9.68 -0.79
CA LYS A 114 21.87 10.46 0.09
C LYS A 114 21.38 10.47 1.53
N VAL A 115 22.30 10.86 2.42
CA VAL A 115 22.02 11.09 3.83
C VAL A 115 22.48 12.51 4.16
N THR A 116 21.61 13.31 4.75
CA THR A 116 21.85 14.70 5.12
C THR A 116 21.38 14.96 6.56
N ASP A 117 21.59 16.18 7.03
CA ASP A 117 21.04 16.70 8.28
C ASP A 117 21.30 15.78 9.48
N ILE A 118 22.57 15.35 9.60
CA ILE A 118 22.98 14.48 10.71
C ILE A 118 23.05 15.31 11.98
N HIS A 119 22.15 15.03 12.92
CA HIS A 119 22.08 15.64 14.25
C HIS A 119 22.44 14.64 15.33
N ILE A 120 23.53 14.89 16.06
CA ILE A 120 23.99 14.05 17.16
C ILE A 120 23.53 14.64 18.48
N ILE A 121 22.91 13.83 19.33
CA ILE A 121 22.43 14.19 20.66
C ILE A 121 23.29 13.44 21.70
N PRO A 122 24.39 14.08 22.18
CA PRO A 122 25.36 13.42 23.04
C PRO A 122 24.76 12.92 24.37
N GLN A 123 23.77 13.62 24.90
CA GLN A 123 23.15 13.33 26.20
C GLN A 123 22.45 11.97 26.22
N THR A 124 21.95 11.54 25.08
CA THR A 124 21.22 10.26 24.92
C THR A 124 22.01 9.22 24.14
N ASN A 125 23.22 9.55 23.67
CA ASN A 125 23.98 8.72 22.74
C ASN A 125 23.18 8.34 21.48
N THR A 126 22.35 9.27 20.99
CA THR A 126 21.53 9.07 19.79
C THR A 126 21.93 10.03 18.68
N ALA A 127 21.53 9.72 17.47
CA ALA A 127 21.62 10.62 16.33
C ALA A 127 20.43 10.41 15.41
N GLU A 128 20.04 11.47 14.71
CA GLU A 128 19.06 11.46 13.65
C GLU A 128 19.70 11.88 12.34
N ALA A 129 19.27 11.29 11.24
CA ALA A 129 19.70 11.68 9.91
C ALA A 129 18.55 11.61 8.92
N THR A 130 18.50 12.56 7.99
CA THR A 130 17.55 12.56 6.89
C THR A 130 18.11 11.70 5.75
N ALA A 131 17.46 10.59 5.45
CA ALA A 131 17.76 9.73 4.31
C ALA A 131 16.83 10.06 3.15
N THR A 132 17.38 10.34 1.96
CA THR A 132 16.61 10.49 0.72
C THR A 132 16.70 9.20 -0.07
N PHE A 133 15.54 8.72 -0.53
CA PHE A 133 15.38 7.50 -1.30
C PHE A 133 14.81 7.81 -2.68
N ILE A 134 15.32 7.10 -3.69
CA ILE A 134 14.77 7.12 -5.07
C ILE A 134 13.85 5.91 -5.23
N LYS A 135 12.68 6.13 -5.83
CA LYS A 135 11.71 5.09 -6.18
C LYS A 135 12.18 4.38 -7.45
N LYS A 136 12.58 3.11 -7.33
CA LYS A 136 13.07 2.25 -8.42
C LYS A 136 12.11 1.10 -8.69
N ASN A 137 12.28 0.44 -9.82
CA ASN A 137 11.52 -0.77 -10.17
C ASN A 137 10.01 -0.60 -9.97
N LYS A 138 9.46 0.54 -10.42
CA LYS A 138 8.04 0.85 -10.33
C LYS A 138 7.23 -0.20 -11.06
N THR A 139 6.24 -0.75 -10.37
CA THR A 139 5.29 -1.71 -10.94
C THR A 139 4.10 -0.97 -11.57
N PRO A 140 3.25 -1.64 -12.36
CA PRO A 140 2.01 -1.03 -12.86
C PRO A 140 1.10 -0.48 -11.75
N PHE A 141 1.16 -1.08 -10.57
CA PHE A 141 0.38 -0.66 -9.40
C PHE A 141 0.88 0.62 -8.73
N PHE A 142 2.04 1.15 -9.15
CA PHE A 142 2.55 2.43 -8.68
C PHE A 142 1.57 3.58 -8.92
N ILE A 143 0.71 3.50 -9.93
CA ILE A 143 -0.33 4.50 -10.20
C ILE A 143 -1.35 4.66 -9.04
N LEU A 144 -1.44 3.67 -8.16
CA LEU A 144 -2.31 3.72 -6.98
C LEU A 144 -1.67 4.46 -5.80
N GLU A 145 -0.38 4.81 -5.88
CA GLU A 145 0.28 5.64 -4.90
C GLU A 145 -0.24 7.07 -4.92
N GLY A 146 -0.51 7.66 -3.77
CA GLY A 146 -0.94 9.06 -3.69
C GLY A 146 0.19 10.02 -4.09
N ASP A 147 1.43 9.68 -3.74
CA ASP A 147 2.63 10.46 -4.08
C ASP A 147 3.36 9.86 -5.27
N GLN A 148 3.26 10.55 -6.41
CA GLN A 148 3.91 10.18 -7.68
C GLN A 148 5.32 10.77 -7.85
N THR A 149 5.89 11.42 -6.83
CA THR A 149 7.27 11.95 -6.90
C THR A 149 8.29 10.83 -7.09
N GLU A 150 9.45 11.17 -7.64
CA GLU A 150 10.52 10.21 -7.92
C GLU A 150 11.32 9.82 -6.68
N SER A 151 11.20 10.59 -5.61
CA SER A 151 11.95 10.38 -4.36
C SER A 151 11.12 10.77 -3.14
N PHE A 152 11.54 10.29 -1.99
CA PHE A 152 10.99 10.68 -0.70
C PHE A 152 12.09 10.76 0.35
N THR A 153 11.81 11.41 1.47
CA THR A 153 12.74 11.51 2.61
C THR A 153 12.18 10.80 3.83
N GLN A 154 13.09 10.26 4.64
CA GLN A 154 12.74 9.63 5.91
C GLN A 154 13.81 9.91 6.96
N THR A 155 13.40 10.19 8.19
CA THR A 155 14.30 10.28 9.32
C THR A 155 14.68 8.88 9.81
N VAL A 156 15.99 8.64 9.96
CA VAL A 156 16.52 7.41 10.52
C VAL A 156 17.22 7.74 11.84
N THR A 157 16.80 7.08 12.91
CA THR A 157 17.38 7.26 14.25
C THR A 157 18.44 6.20 14.52
N PHE A 158 19.55 6.62 15.11
CA PHE A 158 20.67 5.79 15.48
C PHE A 158 20.90 5.87 16.98
N VAL A 159 21.46 4.80 17.54
CA VAL A 159 21.96 4.75 18.92
C VAL A 159 23.43 4.33 18.92
N LYS A 160 24.21 4.94 19.77
CA LYS A 160 25.62 4.57 19.99
C LYS A 160 25.71 3.64 21.19
N THR A 161 26.26 2.44 20.99
CA THR A 161 26.55 1.46 22.04
C THR A 161 28.06 1.41 22.28
N GLU A 162 28.49 1.00 23.48
CA GLU A 162 29.91 0.90 23.85
C GLU A 162 30.61 -0.18 23.01
N ASP A 163 29.97 -1.32 22.80
CA ASP A 163 30.57 -2.49 22.17
C ASP A 163 30.58 -2.43 20.63
N GLU A 164 29.53 -1.86 20.00
CA GLU A 164 29.35 -1.97 18.53
C GLU A 164 29.28 -0.61 17.82
N GLY A 165 29.45 0.49 18.58
CA GLY A 165 29.38 1.83 18.01
C GLY A 165 27.96 2.24 17.58
N TRP A 166 27.83 2.90 16.43
CA TRP A 166 26.53 3.36 15.95
C TRP A 166 25.72 2.24 15.30
N LYS A 167 24.44 2.12 15.69
CA LYS A 167 23.46 1.19 15.12
C LYS A 167 22.18 1.94 14.75
N ILE A 168 21.41 1.42 13.79
CA ILE A 168 20.04 1.89 13.54
C ILE A 168 19.18 1.46 14.71
N MET A 169 18.56 2.44 15.38
CA MET A 169 17.76 2.22 16.57
C MET A 169 16.40 1.58 16.24
N ASP A 170 15.71 2.11 15.23
CA ASP A 170 14.38 1.66 14.86
C ASP A 170 14.43 0.61 13.75
N LYS A 171 14.07 -0.62 14.09
CA LYS A 171 13.94 -1.71 13.11
C LYS A 171 12.80 -1.51 12.11
N TYR A 172 11.86 -0.61 12.42
CA TYR A 172 10.69 -0.33 11.58
C TYR A 172 10.88 0.86 10.64
N TRP A 173 12.05 1.50 10.63
CA TRP A 173 12.35 2.63 9.76
C TRP A 173 12.12 2.33 8.27
N LYS A 174 12.16 1.06 7.87
CA LYS A 174 11.88 0.59 6.50
C LYS A 174 10.39 0.44 6.19
N ILE A 175 9.50 0.58 7.19
CA ILE A 175 8.07 0.37 6.98
C ILE A 175 7.45 1.67 6.47
N ILE A 176 7.40 1.81 5.16
CA ILE A 176 6.64 2.87 4.51
C ILE A 176 5.22 2.32 4.33
N ARG A 177 4.34 2.65 5.27
CA ARG A 177 2.92 2.31 5.18
C ARG A 177 2.18 3.48 4.55
N LEU A 178 1.82 3.31 3.29
CA LEU A 178 0.82 4.16 2.67
C LEU A 178 -0.55 3.59 3.03
N VAL A 179 -1.22 4.26 3.96
CA VAL A 179 -2.61 3.95 4.33
C VAL A 179 -3.50 4.81 3.46
N TYR A 180 -4.33 4.20 2.63
CA TYR A 180 -5.39 4.83 1.84
C TYR A 180 -6.75 4.47 2.41
#